data_d43ebc7ad12163feaab6d73e225288e3
#
_entry.id   d43ebc7ad12163feaab6d73e225288e3
#
_cell.length_a   1.000
_cell.length_b   1.000
_cell.length_c   1.000
_cell.angle_alpha   90.00
_cell.angle_beta   90.00
_cell.angle_gamma   90.00
#
_symmetry.space_group_name_H-M   'P 1'
#
loop_
_entity.id
_entity.type
_entity.pdbx_description
1 polymer ?
#
loop_
_entity_poly.entity_id
_entity_poly.type
_entity_poly.pdbx_seq_one_letter_code
_entity_poly.pdbx_strand_id
1 'polypeptide(L)'
;MLAGRWDLPRAKKKFGGLLAEGRAVPGGPRVAILCPQTYMNEAGRAVGPARGSFKLPLDRVLVIHDEIDLPFGEVRTRVGGGLAGHNGLKSVAAELGSREFARVRVGVGRPDSTDPDVVANYVLSKFREPPEEVQALVDRAAAAAEQVVLGEPSMSLSESG
;
A
#
# COMPACT_ATOMS: atom_id res chain seq x y z
N MET A 1 -12.48 -0.37 -0.57
CA MET A 1 -11.83 -0.84 0.66
C MET A 1 -11.69 0.29 1.69
N LEU A 2 -10.55 0.97 1.79
CA LEU A 2 -10.41 2.07 2.75
C LEU A 2 -11.36 3.23 2.49
N ALA A 3 -11.55 3.59 1.24
CA ALA A 3 -12.46 4.67 0.87
C ALA A 3 -13.90 4.38 1.33
N GLY A 4 -14.34 3.14 1.18
CA GLY A 4 -15.64 2.71 1.68
C GLY A 4 -15.69 2.66 3.20
N ARG A 5 -14.63 2.19 3.85
CA ARG A 5 -14.52 2.12 5.31
C ARG A 5 -14.61 3.50 5.95
N TRP A 6 -14.08 4.53 5.30
CA TRP A 6 -14.08 5.91 5.80
C TRP A 6 -15.15 6.78 5.14
N ASP A 7 -16.01 6.18 4.34
CA ASP A 7 -17.11 6.87 3.66
C ASP A 7 -16.63 8.09 2.87
N LEU A 8 -15.53 7.91 2.13
CA LEU A 8 -14.98 8.98 1.30
C LEU A 8 -15.81 9.20 0.04
N PRO A 9 -15.83 10.43 -0.49
CA PRO A 9 -16.45 10.69 -1.79
C PRO A 9 -15.86 9.82 -2.90
N ARG A 10 -16.60 9.68 -3.99
CA ARG A 10 -16.17 8.89 -5.13
C ARG A 10 -14.81 9.35 -5.65
N ALA A 11 -13.93 8.39 -5.96
CA ALA A 11 -12.61 8.66 -6.48
C ALA A 11 -12.66 9.37 -7.83
N LYS A 12 -11.69 10.26 -8.06
CA LYS A 12 -11.52 11.01 -9.31
C LYS A 12 -10.21 10.63 -9.96
N LYS A 13 -10.14 10.76 -11.29
CA LYS A 13 -8.88 10.60 -12.01
C LYS A 13 -7.98 11.80 -11.74
N LYS A 14 -6.81 11.55 -11.17
CA LYS A 14 -5.82 12.59 -10.88
C LYS A 14 -4.46 11.95 -10.63
N PHE A 15 -3.38 12.64 -10.95
CA PHE A 15 -2.00 12.18 -10.75
C PHE A 15 -1.70 10.81 -11.40
N GLY A 16 -2.35 10.49 -12.51
CA GLY A 16 -2.15 9.19 -13.16
C GLY A 16 -2.78 8.03 -12.42
N GLY A 17 -3.78 8.28 -11.59
CA GLY A 17 -4.46 7.25 -10.81
C GLY A 17 -5.89 7.66 -10.45
N LEU A 18 -6.44 6.94 -9.48
CA LEU A 18 -7.74 7.25 -8.89
C LEU A 18 -7.52 7.80 -7.50
N LEU A 19 -8.03 8.98 -7.22
CA LEU A 19 -7.84 9.71 -5.97
C LEU A 19 -9.16 9.90 -5.23
N ALA A 20 -9.19 9.48 -3.97
CA ALA A 20 -10.29 9.77 -3.05
C ALA A 20 -9.76 10.57 -1.86
N GLU A 21 -10.43 11.65 -1.51
CA GLU A 21 -10.03 12.55 -0.42
C GLU A 21 -11.16 12.70 0.59
N GLY A 22 -10.80 12.90 1.85
CA GLY A 22 -11.75 13.15 2.92
C GLY A 22 -11.10 12.96 4.29
N ARG A 23 -11.90 12.53 5.25
CA ARG A 23 -11.42 12.24 6.60
C ARG A 23 -11.45 10.74 6.86
N ALA A 24 -10.44 10.24 7.54
CA ALA A 24 -10.32 8.82 7.86
C ALA A 24 -11.49 8.32 8.70
N VAL A 25 -11.94 9.12 9.65
CA VAL A 25 -13.11 8.85 10.48
C VAL A 25 -13.80 10.19 10.74
N PRO A 26 -15.06 10.20 11.18
CA PRO A 26 -15.70 11.48 11.55
C PRO A 26 -14.86 12.25 12.56
N GLY A 27 -14.46 13.48 12.21
CA GLY A 27 -13.59 14.29 13.05
C GLY A 27 -12.12 13.90 13.04
N GLY A 28 -11.74 12.89 12.25
CA GLY A 28 -10.36 12.42 12.15
C GLY A 28 -9.49 13.21 11.17
N PRO A 29 -8.27 12.74 10.92
CA PRO A 29 -7.35 13.41 10.03
C PRO A 29 -7.82 13.40 8.59
N ARG A 30 -7.42 14.41 7.83
CA ARG A 30 -7.65 14.42 6.39
C ARG A 30 -6.72 13.41 5.72
N VAL A 31 -7.25 12.69 4.75
CA VAL A 31 -6.52 11.65 4.02
C VAL A 31 -6.76 11.79 2.53
N ALA A 32 -5.80 11.30 1.76
CA ALA A 32 -5.94 11.10 0.32
C ALA A 32 -5.53 9.67 0.01
N ILE A 33 -6.38 8.94 -0.67
CA ILE A 33 -6.09 7.57 -1.09
C ILE A 33 -5.89 7.60 -2.60
N LEU A 34 -4.69 7.20 -3.03
CA LEU A 34 -4.32 7.16 -4.44
C LEU A 34 -4.11 5.71 -4.87
N CYS A 35 -4.85 5.29 -5.89
CA CYS A 35 -4.61 4.01 -6.57
C CYS A 35 -3.97 4.32 -7.92
N PRO A 36 -2.64 4.17 -8.06
CA PRO A 36 -1.97 4.41 -9.33
C PRO A 36 -2.54 3.53 -10.44
N GLN A 37 -2.75 4.13 -11.60
CA GLN A 37 -3.22 3.43 -12.80
C GLN A 37 -2.10 3.32 -13.82
N THR A 38 -0.87 3.48 -13.38
CA THR A 38 0.34 3.29 -14.18
C THR A 38 0.76 1.83 -14.16
N TYR A 39 1.74 1.47 -14.97
CA TYR A 39 2.43 0.20 -14.78
C TYR A 39 3.10 0.19 -13.42
N MET A 40 3.29 -1.02 -12.86
CA MET A 40 3.86 -1.18 -11.52
C MET A 40 5.20 -0.45 -11.37
N ASN A 41 6.08 -0.59 -12.34
CA ASN A 41 7.41 0.04 -12.33
C ASN A 41 7.38 1.55 -12.53
N GLU A 42 6.20 2.15 -12.71
CA GLU A 42 6.00 3.58 -12.88
C GLU A 42 5.12 4.18 -11.79
N ALA A 43 4.81 3.43 -10.73
CA ALA A 43 3.93 3.89 -9.67
C ALA A 43 4.40 5.20 -9.03
N GLY A 44 5.70 5.43 -8.95
CA GLY A 44 6.25 6.69 -8.44
C GLY A 44 5.81 7.92 -9.22
N ARG A 45 5.51 7.78 -10.51
CA ARG A 45 5.01 8.89 -11.33
C ARG A 45 3.66 9.40 -10.88
N ALA A 46 2.89 8.56 -10.18
CA ALA A 46 1.62 8.99 -9.57
C ALA A 46 1.86 9.53 -8.17
N VAL A 47 2.67 8.84 -7.37
CA VAL A 47 2.90 9.17 -5.96
C VAL A 47 3.68 10.48 -5.80
N GLY A 48 4.71 10.72 -6.61
CA GLY A 48 5.54 11.92 -6.50
C GLY A 48 4.74 13.21 -6.65
N PRO A 49 4.02 13.41 -7.77
CA PRO A 49 3.20 14.61 -7.94
C PRO A 49 2.10 14.75 -6.88
N ALA A 50 1.49 13.66 -6.45
CA ALA A 50 0.47 13.70 -5.41
C ALA A 50 1.07 14.20 -4.09
N ARG A 51 2.21 13.65 -3.68
CA ARG A 51 2.91 14.11 -2.48
C ARG A 51 3.24 15.60 -2.55
N GLY A 52 3.74 16.07 -3.68
CA GLY A 52 4.07 17.47 -3.88
C GLY A 52 2.85 18.37 -3.82
N SER A 53 1.76 17.98 -4.45
CA SER A 53 0.51 18.74 -4.46
C SER A 53 -0.07 18.92 -3.05
N PHE A 54 -0.04 17.86 -2.24
CA PHE A 54 -0.53 17.92 -0.87
C PHE A 54 0.53 18.42 0.14
N LYS A 55 1.76 18.66 -0.33
CA LYS A 55 2.88 19.13 0.51
C LYS A 55 3.13 18.22 1.71
N LEU A 56 3.12 16.93 1.48
CA LEU A 56 3.27 15.93 2.55
C LEU A 56 4.75 15.69 2.87
N PRO A 57 5.13 15.69 4.15
CA PRO A 57 6.43 15.15 4.55
C PRO A 57 6.45 13.64 4.35
N LEU A 58 7.64 13.07 4.27
CA LEU A 58 7.80 11.64 3.98
C LEU A 58 7.11 10.74 5.01
N ASP A 59 7.07 11.16 6.28
CA ASP A 59 6.44 10.40 7.35
C ASP A 59 4.91 10.41 7.30
N ARG A 60 4.32 11.13 6.36
CA ARG A 60 2.87 11.14 6.11
C ARG A 60 2.49 10.35 4.86
N VAL A 61 3.43 9.66 4.26
CA VAL A 61 3.19 8.79 3.11
C VAL A 61 3.13 7.35 3.59
N LEU A 62 2.02 6.67 3.27
CA LEU A 62 1.83 5.26 3.56
C LEU A 62 1.61 4.51 2.25
N VAL A 63 2.39 3.48 2.01
CA VAL A 63 2.23 2.61 0.84
C VAL A 63 1.69 1.26 1.29
N ILE A 64 0.59 0.85 0.67
CA ILE A 64 0.01 -0.49 0.87
C ILE A 64 0.39 -1.31 -0.37
N HIS A 65 1.09 -2.40 -0.15
CA HIS A 65 1.59 -3.19 -1.28
C HIS A 65 1.55 -4.70 -0.99
N ASP A 66 1.56 -5.48 -2.06
CA ASP A 66 1.70 -6.93 -1.99
C ASP A 66 3.11 -7.31 -1.53
N GLU A 67 3.20 -8.43 -0.81
CA GLU A 67 4.49 -8.94 -0.32
C GLU A 67 4.54 -10.45 -0.49
N ILE A 68 5.39 -10.92 -1.39
CA ILE A 68 5.54 -12.36 -1.64
C ILE A 68 6.35 -13.09 -0.56
N ASP A 69 7.10 -12.35 0.25
CA ASP A 69 7.89 -12.94 1.33
C ASP A 69 7.09 -13.19 2.62
N LEU A 70 5.81 -12.78 2.64
CA LEU A 70 4.90 -13.09 3.72
C LEU A 70 3.87 -14.13 3.25
N PRO A 71 3.54 -15.12 4.09
CA PRO A 71 2.47 -16.06 3.76
C PRO A 71 1.15 -15.33 3.50
N PHE A 72 0.31 -15.92 2.66
CA PHE A 72 -1.03 -15.38 2.44
C PHE A 72 -1.77 -15.27 3.78
N GLY A 73 -2.39 -14.13 3.99
CA GLY A 73 -3.14 -13.84 5.21
C GLY A 73 -2.40 -13.04 6.26
N GLU A 74 -1.08 -12.94 6.17
CA GLU A 74 -0.32 -12.09 7.08
C GLU A 74 -0.29 -10.65 6.59
N VAL A 75 -0.45 -9.72 7.50
CA VAL A 75 -0.32 -8.29 7.24
C VAL A 75 0.62 -7.71 8.27
N ARG A 76 1.64 -7.00 7.82
CA ARG A 76 2.64 -6.36 8.69
C ARG A 76 2.88 -4.93 8.28
N THR A 77 3.20 -4.10 9.26
CA THR A 77 3.54 -2.70 9.02
C THR A 77 5.00 -2.47 9.37
N ARG A 78 5.61 -1.51 8.65
CA ARG A 78 6.98 -1.08 8.99
C ARG A 78 7.24 0.30 8.40
N VAL A 79 8.28 0.95 8.87
CA VAL A 79 8.82 2.17 8.27
C VAL A 79 10.17 1.84 7.66
N GLY A 80 10.34 2.19 6.40
CA GLY A 80 11.59 1.91 5.69
C GLY A 80 11.79 0.44 5.37
N GLY A 81 13.04 0.05 5.22
CA GLY A 81 13.44 -1.31 4.92
C GLY A 81 13.70 -1.57 3.46
N GLY A 82 13.99 -2.82 3.14
CA GLY A 82 14.31 -3.24 1.78
C GLY A 82 13.11 -3.16 0.84
N LEU A 83 13.39 -3.15 -0.44
CA LEU A 83 12.36 -3.08 -1.48
C LEU A 83 11.97 -4.47 -2.00
N ALA A 84 12.69 -5.51 -1.59
CA ALA A 84 12.43 -6.93 -1.89
C ALA A 84 12.19 -7.23 -3.38
N GLY A 85 12.81 -6.46 -4.27
CA GLY A 85 12.58 -6.61 -5.70
C GLY A 85 11.21 -6.11 -6.19
N HIS A 86 10.39 -5.53 -5.33
CA HIS A 86 9.07 -5.02 -5.70
C HIS A 86 9.19 -3.78 -6.59
N ASN A 87 8.79 -3.90 -7.85
CA ASN A 87 8.97 -2.83 -8.83
C ASN A 87 8.22 -1.55 -8.46
N GLY A 88 7.02 -1.68 -7.91
CA GLY A 88 6.24 -0.53 -7.44
C GLY A 88 6.96 0.22 -6.32
N LEU A 89 7.48 -0.49 -5.33
CA LEU A 89 8.24 0.11 -4.24
C LEU A 89 9.51 0.79 -4.72
N LYS A 90 10.22 0.17 -5.66
CA LYS A 90 11.42 0.77 -6.26
C LYS A 90 11.08 2.10 -6.95
N SER A 91 10.00 2.13 -7.71
CA SER A 91 9.55 3.33 -8.40
C SER A 91 9.17 4.44 -7.41
N VAL A 92 8.41 4.10 -6.38
CA VAL A 92 8.01 5.07 -5.35
C VAL A 92 9.24 5.60 -4.61
N ALA A 93 10.14 4.72 -4.17
CA ALA A 93 11.35 5.13 -3.45
C ALA A 93 12.24 6.04 -4.30
N ALA A 94 12.38 5.75 -5.58
CA ALA A 94 13.15 6.59 -6.50
C ALA A 94 12.54 7.98 -6.62
N GLU A 95 11.23 8.06 -6.77
CA GLU A 95 10.52 9.34 -6.95
C GLU A 95 10.50 10.16 -5.66
N LEU A 96 10.38 9.52 -4.50
CA LEU A 96 10.40 10.20 -3.21
C LEU A 96 11.82 10.52 -2.72
N GLY A 97 12.83 9.94 -3.35
CA GLY A 97 14.23 10.12 -2.95
C GLY A 97 14.60 9.41 -1.66
N SER A 98 13.78 8.48 -1.18
CA SER A 98 14.02 7.75 0.06
C SER A 98 13.10 6.54 0.13
N ARG A 99 13.52 5.51 0.88
CA ARG A 99 12.68 4.36 1.19
C ARG A 99 12.14 4.40 2.63
N GLU A 100 12.32 5.52 3.33
CA GLU A 100 11.95 5.66 4.75
C GLU A 100 10.49 6.12 4.93
N PHE A 101 9.57 5.58 4.14
CA PHE A 101 8.13 5.82 4.28
C PHE A 101 7.45 4.62 4.96
N ALA A 102 6.26 4.86 5.52
CA ALA A 102 5.48 3.81 6.16
C ALA A 102 4.92 2.84 5.11
N ARG A 103 4.83 1.57 5.47
CA ARG A 103 4.33 0.51 4.59
C ARG A 103 3.39 -0.43 5.33
N VAL A 104 2.33 -0.83 4.64
CA VAL A 104 1.52 -1.99 5.01
C VAL A 104 1.85 -3.10 4.02
N ARG A 105 2.45 -4.17 4.52
CA ARG A 105 2.88 -5.32 3.73
C ARG A 105 1.78 -6.37 3.78
N VAL A 106 1.17 -6.64 2.63
CA VAL A 106 0.05 -7.57 2.51
C VAL A 106 0.57 -8.90 1.96
N GLY A 107 0.60 -9.93 2.77
CA GLY A 107 1.14 -11.22 2.41
C GLY A 107 0.29 -11.92 1.37
N VAL A 108 0.92 -12.26 0.25
CA VAL A 108 0.27 -12.98 -0.85
C VAL A 108 0.93 -14.33 -1.12
N GLY A 109 2.02 -14.64 -0.40
CA GLY A 109 2.77 -15.87 -0.57
C GLY A 109 3.68 -15.82 -1.79
N ARG A 110 4.60 -16.75 -1.84
CA ARG A 110 5.60 -16.84 -2.91
C ARG A 110 5.30 -18.05 -3.80
N PRO A 111 5.46 -17.96 -5.12
CA PRO A 111 5.36 -19.13 -5.98
C PRO A 111 6.52 -20.10 -5.75
N ASP A 112 6.36 -21.33 -6.18
CA ASP A 112 7.37 -22.40 -6.02
C ASP A 112 8.55 -22.22 -6.99
N SER A 113 8.99 -20.99 -7.23
CA SER A 113 10.07 -20.71 -8.15
C SER A 113 10.73 -19.37 -7.80
N THR A 114 12.04 -19.28 -8.04
CA THR A 114 12.77 -18.03 -7.94
C THR A 114 12.98 -17.37 -9.32
N ASP A 115 12.47 -18.00 -10.40
CA ASP A 115 12.56 -17.44 -11.74
C ASP A 115 11.80 -16.09 -11.78
N PRO A 116 12.45 -14.99 -12.20
CA PRO A 116 11.80 -13.68 -12.21
C PRO A 116 10.51 -13.61 -13.03
N ASP A 117 10.44 -14.34 -14.14
CA ASP A 117 9.23 -14.34 -14.97
C ASP A 117 8.08 -15.07 -14.29
N VAL A 118 8.36 -16.18 -13.60
CA VAL A 118 7.34 -16.91 -12.84
C VAL A 118 6.83 -16.07 -11.67
N VAL A 119 7.73 -15.39 -10.95
CA VAL A 119 7.36 -14.52 -9.84
C VAL A 119 6.51 -13.35 -10.34
N ALA A 120 6.89 -12.71 -11.43
CA ALA A 120 6.12 -11.61 -12.01
C ALA A 120 4.71 -12.06 -12.43
N ASN A 121 4.59 -13.20 -13.07
CA ASN A 121 3.29 -13.75 -13.46
C ASN A 121 2.43 -14.10 -12.26
N TYR A 122 3.02 -14.63 -11.19
CA TYR A 122 2.32 -14.92 -9.94
C TYR A 122 1.73 -13.66 -9.32
N VAL A 123 2.54 -12.61 -9.22
CA VAL A 123 2.10 -11.33 -8.61
C VAL A 123 0.97 -10.70 -9.42
N LEU A 124 0.99 -10.83 -10.74
CA LEU A 124 -0.04 -10.26 -11.61
C LEU A 124 -1.27 -11.15 -11.78
N SER A 125 -1.25 -12.37 -11.27
CA SER A 125 -2.36 -13.29 -11.39
C SER A 125 -3.48 -12.97 -10.39
N LYS A 126 -4.67 -13.51 -10.66
CA LYS A 126 -5.78 -13.44 -9.71
C LYS A 126 -5.48 -14.31 -8.50
N PHE A 127 -6.03 -13.95 -7.34
CA PHE A 127 -5.95 -14.79 -6.16
C PHE A 127 -6.54 -16.17 -6.42
N ARG A 128 -5.84 -17.21 -5.97
CA ARG A 128 -6.32 -18.60 -6.03
C ARG A 128 -7.13 -18.98 -4.81
N GLU A 129 -6.99 -18.20 -3.74
CA GLU A 129 -7.66 -18.44 -2.48
C GLU A 129 -9.16 -18.14 -2.59
N PRO A 130 -10.01 -18.75 -1.74
CA PRO A 130 -11.44 -18.47 -1.72
C PRO A 130 -11.73 -16.97 -1.48
N PRO A 131 -12.81 -16.44 -2.08
CA PRO A 131 -13.15 -15.03 -1.93
C PRO A 131 -13.25 -14.56 -0.48
N GLU A 132 -13.76 -15.38 0.43
CA GLU A 132 -13.86 -15.01 1.85
C GLU A 132 -12.50 -14.88 2.53
N GLU A 133 -11.50 -15.65 2.10
CA GLU A 133 -10.13 -15.52 2.63
C GLU A 133 -9.47 -14.26 2.08
N VAL A 134 -9.70 -13.95 0.80
CA VAL A 134 -9.22 -12.71 0.20
C VAL A 134 -9.85 -11.50 0.89
N GLN A 135 -11.15 -11.55 1.16
CA GLN A 135 -11.84 -10.46 1.85
C GLN A 135 -11.28 -10.25 3.27
N ALA A 136 -10.99 -11.34 3.99
CA ALA A 136 -10.39 -11.26 5.32
C ALA A 136 -9.00 -10.61 5.26
N LEU A 137 -8.21 -10.93 4.23
CA LEU A 137 -6.90 -10.30 4.02
C LEU A 137 -7.04 -8.81 3.76
N VAL A 138 -7.97 -8.42 2.90
CA VAL A 138 -8.26 -7.02 2.58
C VAL A 138 -8.69 -6.25 3.84
N ASP A 139 -9.54 -6.84 4.65
CA ASP A 139 -10.00 -6.23 5.90
C ASP A 139 -8.86 -6.02 6.89
N ARG A 140 -7.95 -6.98 7.00
CA ARG A 140 -6.75 -6.83 7.84
C ARG A 140 -5.84 -5.72 7.35
N ALA A 141 -5.64 -5.64 6.04
CA ALA A 141 -4.83 -4.59 5.44
C ALA A 141 -5.44 -3.21 5.71
N ALA A 142 -6.76 -3.09 5.56
CA ALA A 142 -7.48 -1.85 5.84
C ALA A 142 -7.37 -1.45 7.31
N ALA A 143 -7.51 -2.41 8.23
CA ALA A 143 -7.37 -2.15 9.66
C ALA A 143 -5.96 -1.70 10.02
N ALA A 144 -4.94 -2.33 9.44
CA ALA A 144 -3.55 -1.95 9.68
C ALA A 144 -3.27 -0.54 9.16
N ALA A 145 -3.75 -0.21 7.97
CA ALA A 145 -3.59 1.12 7.40
C ALA A 145 -4.28 2.19 8.26
N GLU A 146 -5.48 1.90 8.77
CA GLU A 146 -6.20 2.82 9.64
C GLU A 146 -5.43 3.09 10.92
N GLN A 147 -4.83 2.07 11.53
CA GLN A 147 -4.00 2.26 12.72
C GLN A 147 -2.83 3.19 12.46
N VAL A 148 -2.16 3.04 11.33
CA VAL A 148 -1.04 3.92 10.95
C VAL A 148 -1.53 5.35 10.75
N VAL A 149 -2.62 5.53 10.02
CA VAL A 149 -3.16 6.87 9.70
C VAL A 149 -3.64 7.59 10.95
N LEU A 150 -4.29 6.88 11.87
CA LEU A 150 -4.78 7.47 13.11
C LEU A 150 -3.69 7.71 14.16
N GLY A 151 -2.47 7.26 13.87
CA GLY A 151 -1.37 7.42 14.82
C GLY A 151 -1.48 6.52 16.04
N GLU A 152 -2.16 5.39 15.91
CA GLU A 152 -2.25 4.41 16.99
C GLU A 152 -0.85 3.97 17.42
N PRO A 153 -0.56 3.95 18.72
CA PRO A 153 0.80 3.67 19.11
C PRO A 153 1.21 2.27 18.71
N SER A 154 2.15 2.25 17.87
CA SER A 154 3.30 1.40 17.85
C SER A 154 3.14 -0.10 17.74
N MET A 155 2.09 -0.70 18.12
CA MET A 155 2.01 -2.16 18.06
C MET A 155 2.18 -2.69 16.67
N SER A 156 1.72 -1.93 15.70
CA SER A 156 1.79 -2.32 14.30
C SER A 156 3.14 -2.00 13.68
N LEU A 157 3.80 -0.92 14.07
CA LEU A 157 5.05 -0.50 13.44
C LEU A 157 6.27 -1.25 13.97
N SER A 158 6.27 -1.60 15.24
CA SER A 158 7.40 -2.27 15.87
C SER A 158 7.57 -3.73 15.50
N GLU A 159 6.57 -4.35 14.92
CA GLU A 159 6.58 -5.78 14.64
C GLU A 159 7.00 -6.15 13.24
N SER A 160 7.33 -5.21 12.45
CA SER A 160 7.58 -5.48 11.04
C SER A 160 9.02 -5.85 10.76
N GLY A 161 9.68 -6.35 11.73
CA GLY A 161 11.07 -6.80 11.62
C GLY A 161 11.38 -7.63 10.41
#